data_23693c64afb3c54259a56a2a5cb5ad39
#
_entry.id   23693c64afb3c54259a56a2a5cb5ad39
#
_cell.length_a   1.000
_cell.length_b   1.000
_cell.length_c   1.000
_cell.angle_alpha   90.00
_cell.angle_beta   90.00
_cell.angle_gamma   90.00
#
_symmetry.space_group_name_H-M   'P 1'
#
loop_
_entity.id
_entity.type
_entity.pdbx_description
1 polymer ?
#
loop_
_entity_poly.entity_id
_entity_poly.type
_entity_poly.pdbx_seq_one_letter_code
_entity_poly.pdbx_strand_id
1 'polypeptide(L)'
;MATLLKPTDEDQVREAVAGALAAGTPLEVVAGGSKRGFGRATAPSRTLDISALTGITLYEPDELVVTARTATPLAEIAATLDEHHQMLAFEPADLGPLLGAPAAAATIGGVFACNLAGPGRIRHGAARDHLLGFRAVSGRGEPFKSGGRVVKNVSGYDMCKLLAGSFGTLAVMTEVSFKVLLVPEKTRTVLVMGADEAHGVAAMTRALTGPADVGAAAHLPAEIAARSGVSYVAEAASSVTALRIGGPGPSAEVRCAALRTALGKFGATEELHGHNSGRLWREVAEVAPLLDSGGSGEAADGGDESAVWRVSVPPASGAAVSKGSVPASS
;
A
#
# COMPACT_ATOMS: atom_id res chain seq x y z
N MET A 1 -13.42 -9.95 -28.87
CA MET A 1 -12.73 -8.84 -28.18
C MET A 1 -13.66 -8.29 -27.10
N ALA A 2 -13.17 -7.97 -25.92
CA ALA A 2 -13.97 -7.33 -24.88
C ALA A 2 -14.39 -5.92 -25.36
N THR A 3 -15.61 -5.51 -25.08
CA THR A 3 -16.08 -4.16 -25.39
C THR A 3 -15.48 -3.19 -24.37
N LEU A 4 -14.78 -2.16 -24.86
CA LEU A 4 -14.17 -1.13 -24.03
C LEU A 4 -15.11 0.09 -23.94
N LEU A 5 -15.50 0.47 -22.72
CA LEU A 5 -16.31 1.64 -22.41
C LEU A 5 -15.41 2.66 -21.70
N LYS A 6 -15.39 3.92 -22.17
CA LYS A 6 -14.49 4.97 -21.64
C LYS A 6 -15.29 6.20 -21.19
N PRO A 7 -15.90 6.17 -20.00
CA PRO A 7 -16.63 7.31 -19.46
C PRO A 7 -15.68 8.46 -19.10
N THR A 8 -16.11 9.68 -19.29
CA THR A 8 -15.40 10.91 -18.93
C THR A 8 -16.00 11.62 -17.72
N ASP A 9 -17.17 11.18 -17.27
CA ASP A 9 -17.90 11.71 -16.11
C ASP A 9 -18.73 10.62 -15.41
N GLU A 10 -19.33 10.97 -14.27
CA GLU A 10 -20.14 10.06 -13.46
C GLU A 10 -21.44 9.62 -14.16
N ASP A 11 -22.05 10.48 -14.98
CA ASP A 11 -23.27 10.13 -15.70
C ASP A 11 -23.00 9.05 -16.74
N GLN A 12 -21.90 9.14 -17.47
CA GLN A 12 -21.48 8.10 -18.41
C GLN A 12 -21.11 6.78 -17.70
N VAL A 13 -20.52 6.85 -16.50
CA VAL A 13 -20.31 5.65 -15.65
C VAL A 13 -21.66 5.02 -15.31
N ARG A 14 -22.63 5.82 -14.89
CA ARG A 14 -24.00 5.38 -14.58
C ARG A 14 -24.64 4.68 -15.76
N GLU A 15 -24.58 5.28 -16.95
CA GLU A 15 -25.13 4.71 -18.18
C GLU A 15 -24.46 3.38 -18.56
N ALA A 16 -23.13 3.30 -18.44
CA ALA A 16 -22.37 2.08 -18.71
C ALA A 16 -22.76 0.93 -17.77
N VAL A 17 -22.90 1.22 -16.45
CA VAL A 17 -23.33 0.23 -15.46
C VAL A 17 -24.77 -0.20 -15.69
N ALA A 18 -25.70 0.74 -15.94
CA ALA A 18 -27.10 0.43 -16.24
C ALA A 18 -27.23 -0.42 -17.51
N GLY A 19 -26.46 -0.11 -18.56
CA GLY A 19 -26.43 -0.90 -19.78
C GLY A 19 -25.87 -2.30 -19.60
N ALA A 20 -24.88 -2.47 -18.74
CA ALA A 20 -24.33 -3.78 -18.38
C ALA A 20 -25.32 -4.61 -17.56
N LEU A 21 -26.02 -3.98 -16.61
CA LEU A 21 -27.07 -4.61 -15.81
C LEU A 21 -28.22 -5.09 -16.70
N ALA A 22 -28.71 -4.25 -17.61
CA ALA A 22 -29.79 -4.59 -18.55
C ALA A 22 -29.40 -5.76 -19.48
N ALA A 23 -28.10 -5.86 -19.84
CA ALA A 23 -27.57 -6.93 -20.67
C ALA A 23 -27.17 -8.19 -19.87
N GLY A 24 -27.26 -8.18 -18.55
CA GLY A 24 -26.78 -9.27 -17.67
C GLY A 24 -25.28 -9.55 -17.82
N THR A 25 -24.47 -8.53 -18.14
CA THR A 25 -23.07 -8.68 -18.49
C THR A 25 -22.17 -8.07 -17.40
N PRO A 26 -21.21 -8.83 -16.81
CA PRO A 26 -20.30 -8.29 -15.83
C PRO A 26 -19.32 -7.28 -16.45
N LEU A 27 -18.93 -6.28 -15.65
CA LEU A 27 -17.94 -5.27 -15.99
C LEU A 27 -16.64 -5.49 -15.21
N GLU A 28 -15.52 -5.40 -15.90
CA GLU A 28 -14.23 -5.15 -15.26
C GLU A 28 -14.03 -3.63 -15.16
N VAL A 29 -13.76 -3.11 -13.96
CA VAL A 29 -13.49 -1.68 -13.76
C VAL A 29 -11.98 -1.47 -13.72
N VAL A 30 -11.47 -0.63 -14.62
CA VAL A 30 -10.03 -0.37 -14.77
C VAL A 30 -9.77 1.13 -14.84
N ALA A 31 -8.68 1.59 -14.20
CA ALA A 31 -8.08 2.90 -14.41
C ALA A 31 -6.64 2.69 -14.93
N GLY A 32 -5.62 2.86 -14.10
CA GLY A 32 -4.22 2.62 -14.48
C GLY A 32 -3.83 1.14 -14.69
N GLY A 33 -4.69 0.19 -14.31
CA GLY A 33 -4.48 -1.26 -14.57
C GLY A 33 -3.39 -1.94 -13.74
N SER A 34 -2.72 -1.23 -12.84
CA SER A 34 -1.58 -1.74 -12.05
C SER A 34 -1.88 -2.96 -11.15
N LYS A 35 -3.15 -3.35 -11.02
CA LYS A 35 -3.59 -4.43 -10.12
C LYS A 35 -4.38 -5.52 -10.83
N ARG A 36 -4.39 -5.53 -12.17
CA ARG A 36 -5.13 -6.55 -12.95
C ARG A 36 -4.58 -7.96 -12.73
N GLY A 37 -3.28 -8.08 -12.49
CA GLY A 37 -2.62 -9.35 -12.15
C GLY A 37 -2.82 -9.79 -10.68
N PHE A 38 -3.60 -9.05 -9.87
CA PHE A 38 -3.80 -9.39 -8.46
C PHE A 38 -4.91 -10.42 -8.28
N GLY A 39 -4.56 -11.61 -7.81
CA GLY A 39 -5.51 -12.71 -7.62
C GLY A 39 -5.71 -13.57 -8.86
N ARG A 40 -6.93 -14.08 -9.05
CA ARG A 40 -7.25 -14.96 -10.18
C ARG A 40 -7.46 -14.16 -11.46
N ALA A 41 -6.97 -14.68 -12.56
CA ALA A 41 -7.23 -14.11 -13.88
C ALA A 41 -8.76 -14.07 -14.15
N THR A 42 -9.21 -12.94 -14.68
CA THR A 42 -10.59 -12.73 -15.11
C THR A 42 -10.64 -12.59 -16.63
N ALA A 43 -11.72 -13.04 -17.23
CA ALA A 43 -12.00 -12.89 -18.68
C ALA A 43 -13.28 -12.07 -18.88
N PRO A 44 -13.26 -10.75 -18.65
CA PRO A 44 -14.44 -9.92 -18.77
C PRO A 44 -14.84 -9.78 -20.23
N SER A 45 -16.15 -9.79 -20.49
CA SER A 45 -16.70 -9.47 -21.81
C SER A 45 -16.75 -7.97 -22.08
N ARG A 46 -16.75 -7.15 -21.01
CA ARG A 46 -16.74 -5.69 -21.07
C ARG A 46 -15.79 -5.10 -20.05
N THR A 47 -15.04 -4.09 -20.46
CA THR A 47 -14.14 -3.30 -19.58
C THR A 47 -14.63 -1.88 -19.51
N LEU A 48 -14.83 -1.37 -18.29
CA LEU A 48 -15.12 0.03 -17.97
C LEU A 48 -13.81 0.72 -17.60
N ASP A 49 -13.25 1.43 -18.56
CA ASP A 49 -12.00 2.18 -18.40
C ASP A 49 -12.31 3.59 -17.90
N ILE A 50 -12.14 3.80 -16.60
CA ILE A 50 -12.39 5.08 -15.94
C ILE A 50 -11.13 5.98 -15.89
N SER A 51 -10.12 5.71 -16.68
CA SER A 51 -8.85 6.46 -16.68
C SER A 51 -8.99 7.96 -16.96
N ALA A 52 -10.10 8.38 -17.56
CA ALA A 52 -10.40 9.80 -17.77
C ALA A 52 -10.87 10.54 -16.50
N LEU A 53 -11.24 9.82 -15.42
CA LEU A 53 -11.69 10.44 -14.17
C LEU A 53 -10.49 10.82 -13.29
N THR A 54 -9.67 11.79 -13.73
CA THR A 54 -8.45 12.26 -13.08
C THR A 54 -8.59 13.67 -12.53
N GLY A 55 -7.66 14.05 -11.65
CA GLY A 55 -7.46 15.37 -11.10
C GLY A 55 -7.88 15.49 -9.64
N ILE A 56 -7.15 16.32 -8.90
CA ILE A 56 -7.48 16.74 -7.55
C ILE A 56 -8.56 17.80 -7.65
N THR A 57 -9.74 17.54 -7.05
CA THR A 57 -10.90 18.45 -7.11
C THR A 57 -10.97 19.38 -5.91
N LEU A 58 -10.30 19.02 -4.81
CA LEU A 58 -10.13 19.86 -3.63
C LEU A 58 -8.86 19.46 -2.88
N TYR A 59 -8.13 20.46 -2.40
CA TYR A 59 -7.07 20.25 -1.44
C TYR A 59 -7.09 21.38 -0.41
N GLU A 60 -7.23 21.00 0.85
CA GLU A 60 -7.21 21.89 2.01
C GLU A 60 -6.03 21.48 2.91
N PRO A 61 -4.83 22.04 2.68
CA PRO A 61 -3.62 21.65 3.42
C PRO A 61 -3.75 21.80 4.93
N ASP A 62 -4.37 22.87 5.39
CA ASP A 62 -4.55 23.15 6.83
C ASP A 62 -5.52 22.16 7.50
N GLU A 63 -6.48 21.62 6.76
CA GLU A 63 -7.43 20.62 7.22
C GLU A 63 -6.92 19.19 7.01
N LEU A 64 -5.78 19.01 6.36
CA LEU A 64 -5.19 17.71 6.02
C LEU A 64 -6.15 16.82 5.20
N VAL A 65 -6.90 17.40 4.27
CA VAL A 65 -7.91 16.71 3.45
C VAL A 65 -7.69 16.96 1.97
N VAL A 66 -7.74 15.87 1.22
CA VAL A 66 -7.73 15.88 -0.25
C VAL A 66 -9.00 15.22 -0.78
N THR A 67 -9.56 15.78 -1.85
CA THR A 67 -10.58 15.13 -2.67
C THR A 67 -10.04 15.02 -4.09
N ALA A 68 -10.08 13.81 -4.66
CA ALA A 68 -9.60 13.54 -6.00
C ALA A 68 -10.52 12.58 -6.75
N ARG A 69 -10.56 12.70 -8.05
CA ARG A 69 -11.17 11.70 -8.93
C ARG A 69 -10.37 10.40 -8.86
N THR A 70 -11.04 9.27 -9.00
CA THR A 70 -10.46 7.97 -8.64
C THR A 70 -9.32 7.48 -9.53
N ALA A 71 -9.25 7.97 -10.77
CA ALA A 71 -8.15 7.64 -11.67
C ALA A 71 -6.93 8.57 -11.53
N THR A 72 -6.93 9.52 -10.58
CA THR A 72 -5.76 10.38 -10.32
C THR A 72 -4.56 9.53 -9.94
N PRO A 73 -3.42 9.68 -10.64
CA PRO A 73 -2.20 8.93 -10.36
C PRO A 73 -1.67 9.22 -8.94
N LEU A 74 -1.12 8.21 -8.27
CA LEU A 74 -0.49 8.40 -6.95
C LEU A 74 0.68 9.40 -7.03
N ALA A 75 1.41 9.42 -8.13
CA ALA A 75 2.53 10.34 -8.33
C ALA A 75 2.10 11.81 -8.32
N GLU A 76 0.93 12.12 -8.93
CA GLU A 76 0.35 13.47 -8.92
C GLU A 76 -0.04 13.88 -7.50
N ILE A 77 -0.70 12.99 -6.77
CA ILE A 77 -1.08 13.26 -5.37
C ILE A 77 0.16 13.43 -4.50
N ALA A 78 1.17 12.56 -4.65
CA ALA A 78 2.39 12.64 -3.87
C ALA A 78 3.14 13.97 -4.13
N ALA A 79 3.24 14.42 -5.38
CA ALA A 79 3.87 15.69 -5.73
C ALA A 79 3.14 16.89 -5.11
N THR A 80 1.80 16.89 -5.18
CA THR A 80 0.98 17.96 -4.55
C THR A 80 1.13 17.99 -3.03
N LEU A 81 1.20 16.83 -2.38
CA LEU A 81 1.37 16.74 -0.93
C LEU A 81 2.77 17.17 -0.46
N ASP A 82 3.80 16.87 -1.27
CA ASP A 82 5.19 17.21 -0.94
C ASP A 82 5.41 18.73 -0.87
N GLU A 83 4.70 19.52 -1.68
CA GLU A 83 4.70 21.00 -1.62
C GLU A 83 4.30 21.54 -0.24
N HIS A 84 3.52 20.78 0.52
CA HIS A 84 3.03 21.14 1.86
C HIS A 84 3.61 20.25 2.98
N HIS A 85 4.69 19.49 2.69
CA HIS A 85 5.28 18.55 3.64
C HIS A 85 4.27 17.56 4.22
N GLN A 86 3.34 17.08 3.39
CA GLN A 86 2.32 16.10 3.73
C GLN A 86 2.54 14.78 3.01
N MET A 87 1.89 13.72 3.47
CA MET A 87 2.04 12.37 2.91
C MET A 87 0.77 11.54 3.03
N LEU A 88 0.65 10.53 2.19
CA LEU A 88 -0.26 9.40 2.38
C LEU A 88 0.34 8.47 3.44
N ALA A 89 -0.07 8.62 4.70
CA ALA A 89 0.58 7.97 5.84
C ALA A 89 0.40 6.43 5.86
N PHE A 90 -0.56 5.89 5.11
CA PHE A 90 -0.73 4.46 4.89
C PHE A 90 0.23 3.88 3.83
N GLU A 91 1.05 4.73 3.19
CA GLU A 91 2.15 4.37 2.30
C GLU A 91 1.76 3.33 1.24
N PRO A 92 0.83 3.66 0.31
CA PRO A 92 0.39 2.70 -0.69
C PRO A 92 1.53 2.34 -1.64
N ALA A 93 1.76 1.03 -1.82
CA ALA A 93 2.74 0.54 -2.78
C ALA A 93 2.27 0.73 -4.22
N ASP A 94 3.20 1.00 -5.13
CA ASP A 94 2.98 0.75 -6.56
C ASP A 94 3.31 -0.71 -6.87
N LEU A 95 2.28 -1.54 -6.91
CA LEU A 95 2.42 -2.95 -7.24
C LEU A 95 2.45 -3.22 -8.75
N GLY A 96 2.42 -2.19 -9.59
CA GLY A 96 2.47 -2.33 -11.04
C GLY A 96 3.64 -3.19 -11.51
N PRO A 97 4.89 -2.85 -11.17
CA PRO A 97 6.06 -3.64 -11.56
C PRO A 97 6.01 -5.10 -11.12
N LEU A 98 5.51 -5.37 -9.90
CA LEU A 98 5.37 -6.73 -9.38
C LEU A 98 4.31 -7.56 -10.12
N LEU A 99 3.27 -6.91 -10.66
CA LEU A 99 2.12 -7.53 -11.29
C LEU A 99 2.13 -7.41 -12.83
N GLY A 100 3.29 -7.07 -13.41
CA GLY A 100 3.46 -7.00 -14.86
C GLY A 100 2.83 -5.75 -15.52
N ALA A 101 2.54 -4.71 -14.75
CA ALA A 101 2.08 -3.43 -15.27
C ALA A 101 3.20 -2.37 -15.20
N PRO A 102 3.13 -1.30 -16.01
CA PRO A 102 4.10 -0.22 -15.94
C PRO A 102 4.19 0.41 -14.55
N ALA A 103 5.37 0.89 -14.18
CA ALA A 103 5.55 1.72 -13.00
C ALA A 103 4.70 3.00 -13.11
N ALA A 104 4.33 3.58 -11.95
CA ALA A 104 3.48 4.77 -11.83
C ALA A 104 2.07 4.65 -12.41
N ALA A 105 1.62 3.44 -12.75
CA ALA A 105 0.24 3.18 -13.19
C ALA A 105 -0.77 3.15 -12.02
N ALA A 106 -0.31 3.20 -10.77
CA ALA A 106 -1.17 3.15 -9.60
C ALA A 106 -2.02 4.43 -9.46
N THR A 107 -3.33 4.27 -9.20
CA THR A 107 -4.27 5.37 -8.98
C THR A 107 -4.86 5.32 -7.57
N ILE A 108 -5.33 6.47 -7.08
CA ILE A 108 -5.88 6.58 -5.73
C ILE A 108 -7.13 5.71 -5.54
N GLY A 109 -8.02 5.65 -6.54
CA GLY A 109 -9.19 4.80 -6.50
C GLY A 109 -8.84 3.32 -6.44
N GLY A 110 -7.83 2.87 -7.19
CA GLY A 110 -7.31 1.50 -7.12
C GLY A 110 -6.70 1.16 -5.77
N VAL A 111 -6.07 2.13 -5.10
CA VAL A 111 -5.53 1.97 -3.74
C VAL A 111 -6.64 1.77 -2.73
N PHE A 112 -7.69 2.61 -2.75
CA PHE A 112 -8.85 2.44 -1.86
C PHE A 112 -9.64 1.19 -2.19
N ALA A 113 -9.88 0.90 -3.47
CA ALA A 113 -10.60 -0.31 -3.88
C ALA A 113 -9.93 -1.60 -3.38
N CYS A 114 -8.59 -1.65 -3.36
CA CYS A 114 -7.83 -2.80 -2.86
C CYS A 114 -7.42 -2.66 -1.38
N ASN A 115 -7.73 -1.55 -0.73
CA ASN A 115 -7.31 -1.24 0.65
C ASN A 115 -5.80 -1.45 0.87
N LEU A 116 -4.99 -0.93 -0.04
CA LEU A 116 -3.54 -1.08 0.03
C LEU A 116 -2.94 -0.27 1.16
N ALA A 117 -1.91 -0.83 1.77
CA ALA A 117 -1.10 -0.15 2.78
C ALA A 117 0.30 -0.73 2.78
N GLY A 118 1.28 0.13 3.01
CA GLY A 118 2.68 -0.20 3.20
C GLY A 118 3.07 -0.33 4.68
N PRO A 119 4.36 -0.19 5.00
CA PRO A 119 4.92 -0.40 6.34
C PRO A 119 4.31 0.48 7.43
N GLY A 120 3.89 1.70 7.09
CA GLY A 120 3.25 2.64 8.02
C GLY A 120 1.90 2.18 8.58
N ARG A 121 1.32 1.11 8.01
CA ARG A 121 0.04 0.55 8.47
C ARG A 121 -0.02 0.25 9.96
N ILE A 122 1.09 -0.17 10.55
CA ILE A 122 1.15 -0.52 11.98
C ILE A 122 0.74 0.67 12.86
N ARG A 123 1.18 1.88 12.48
CA ARG A 123 0.92 3.10 13.24
C ARG A 123 -0.29 3.88 12.72
N HIS A 124 -0.45 3.95 11.41
CA HIS A 124 -1.39 4.88 10.78
C HIS A 124 -2.66 4.20 10.26
N GLY A 125 -2.73 2.87 10.27
CA GLY A 125 -3.82 2.12 9.66
C GLY A 125 -3.62 1.93 8.15
N ALA A 126 -4.64 1.37 7.51
CA ALA A 126 -4.67 1.10 6.08
C ALA A 126 -5.39 2.23 5.32
N ALA A 127 -5.45 2.16 4.00
CA ALA A 127 -6.18 3.11 3.16
C ALA A 127 -7.61 3.35 3.66
N ARG A 128 -8.34 2.30 4.04
CA ARG A 128 -9.72 2.40 4.58
C ARG A 128 -9.85 3.31 5.81
N ASP A 129 -8.78 3.46 6.59
CA ASP A 129 -8.78 4.26 7.82
C ASP A 129 -8.56 5.75 7.53
N HIS A 130 -8.18 6.06 6.29
CA HIS A 130 -8.00 7.41 5.78
C HIS A 130 -9.13 7.87 4.84
N LEU A 131 -9.97 6.96 4.34
CA LEU A 131 -11.10 7.30 3.48
C LEU A 131 -12.20 7.97 4.31
N LEU A 132 -12.47 9.24 4.04
CA LEU A 132 -13.47 10.06 4.74
C LEU A 132 -14.81 10.08 4.03
N GLY A 133 -14.80 10.01 2.70
CA GLY A 133 -15.99 10.04 1.87
C GLY A 133 -15.70 9.65 0.43
N PHE A 134 -16.76 9.39 -0.31
CA PHE A 134 -16.67 9.05 -1.72
C PHE A 134 -17.96 9.40 -2.48
N ARG A 135 -17.83 9.48 -3.81
CA ARG A 135 -18.93 9.37 -4.77
C ARG A 135 -18.73 8.07 -5.56
N ALA A 136 -19.84 7.41 -5.87
CA ALA A 136 -19.79 6.13 -6.59
C ALA A 136 -21.10 5.87 -7.35
N VAL A 137 -21.04 4.93 -8.27
CA VAL A 137 -22.21 4.35 -8.95
C VAL A 137 -22.36 2.90 -8.48
N SER A 138 -23.53 2.56 -7.94
CA SER A 138 -23.86 1.20 -7.49
C SER A 138 -23.99 0.22 -8.66
N GLY A 139 -23.96 -1.08 -8.40
CA GLY A 139 -24.24 -2.11 -9.42
C GLY A 139 -25.65 -2.03 -10.05
N ARG A 140 -26.53 -1.18 -9.50
CA ARG A 140 -27.86 -0.89 -10.08
C ARG A 140 -27.85 0.32 -11.02
N GLY A 141 -26.70 0.95 -11.24
CA GLY A 141 -26.59 2.19 -12.02
C GLY A 141 -27.10 3.43 -11.27
N GLU A 142 -27.16 3.38 -9.94
CA GLU A 142 -27.62 4.48 -9.10
C GLU A 142 -26.41 5.23 -8.55
N PRO A 143 -26.28 6.56 -8.77
CA PRO A 143 -25.23 7.36 -8.16
C PRO A 143 -25.55 7.56 -6.68
N PHE A 144 -24.53 7.46 -5.84
CA PHE A 144 -24.65 7.72 -4.42
C PHE A 144 -23.34 8.27 -3.83
N LYS A 145 -23.45 8.87 -2.67
CA LYS A 145 -22.31 9.35 -1.89
C LYS A 145 -22.44 8.91 -0.45
N SER A 146 -21.32 8.74 0.21
CA SER A 146 -21.29 8.49 1.66
C SER A 146 -20.07 9.16 2.28
N GLY A 147 -20.18 9.50 3.57
CA GLY A 147 -19.16 10.28 4.24
C GLY A 147 -19.10 11.73 3.78
N GLY A 148 -17.95 12.35 3.92
CA GLY A 148 -17.73 13.75 3.60
C GLY A 148 -16.26 14.12 3.73
N ARG A 149 -15.99 15.35 4.17
CA ARG A 149 -14.63 15.89 4.39
C ARG A 149 -14.26 15.97 5.87
N VAL A 150 -15.10 15.45 6.76
CA VAL A 150 -14.92 15.50 8.20
C VAL A 150 -14.50 14.15 8.74
N VAL A 151 -13.61 14.15 9.72
CA VAL A 151 -13.05 12.94 10.33
C VAL A 151 -14.10 12.13 11.10
N LYS A 152 -15.19 12.77 11.54
CA LYS A 152 -16.26 12.12 12.32
C LYS A 152 -17.58 12.16 11.56
N ASN A 153 -18.04 10.99 11.13
CA ASN A 153 -19.41 10.77 10.65
C ASN A 153 -20.10 9.77 11.59
N VAL A 154 -21.15 10.21 12.29
CA VAL A 154 -21.83 9.43 13.32
C VAL A 154 -23.22 8.95 12.91
N SER A 155 -23.63 9.25 11.66
CA SER A 155 -24.96 8.90 11.17
C SER A 155 -24.89 7.81 10.10
N GLY A 156 -25.61 6.71 10.31
CA GLY A 156 -25.74 5.61 9.37
C GLY A 156 -24.55 4.64 9.34
N TYR A 157 -24.52 3.79 8.33
CA TYR A 157 -23.44 2.84 8.10
C TYR A 157 -22.18 3.51 7.56
N ASP A 158 -21.02 3.04 8.01
CA ASP A 158 -19.73 3.48 7.45
C ASP A 158 -19.45 2.78 6.11
N MET A 159 -20.02 3.35 5.05
CA MET A 159 -19.86 2.83 3.69
C MET A 159 -18.42 2.98 3.19
N CYS A 160 -17.63 3.92 3.74
CA CYS A 160 -16.21 4.04 3.41
C CYS A 160 -15.46 2.76 3.79
N LYS A 161 -15.77 2.20 4.98
CA LYS A 161 -15.18 0.95 5.45
C LYS A 161 -15.65 -0.27 4.65
N LEU A 162 -16.85 -0.23 4.07
CA LEU A 162 -17.37 -1.30 3.22
C LEU A 162 -16.73 -1.29 1.83
N LEU A 163 -16.62 -0.11 1.19
CA LEU A 163 -16.11 -0.01 -0.17
C LEU A 163 -14.59 -0.14 -0.25
N ALA A 164 -13.86 0.30 0.77
CA ALA A 164 -12.42 0.09 0.84
C ALA A 164 -12.10 -1.42 0.98
N GLY A 165 -11.42 -1.96 -0.02
CA GLY A 165 -11.12 -3.40 -0.11
C GLY A 165 -12.17 -4.24 -0.84
N SER A 166 -13.16 -3.60 -1.48
CA SER A 166 -14.18 -4.29 -2.29
C SER A 166 -13.70 -4.67 -3.69
N PHE A 167 -12.52 -4.26 -4.11
CA PHE A 167 -11.97 -4.49 -5.46
C PHE A 167 -12.88 -4.00 -6.60
N GLY A 168 -13.69 -2.97 -6.34
CA GLY A 168 -14.66 -2.46 -7.32
C GLY A 168 -15.88 -3.36 -7.55
N THR A 169 -16.06 -4.44 -6.78
CA THR A 169 -17.16 -5.41 -6.96
C THR A 169 -18.50 -4.91 -6.42
N LEU A 170 -18.50 -3.95 -5.52
CA LEU A 170 -19.72 -3.41 -4.90
C LEU A 170 -20.21 -2.12 -5.58
N ALA A 171 -19.31 -1.30 -6.08
CA ALA A 171 -19.63 -0.05 -6.76
C ALA A 171 -18.42 0.46 -7.55
N VAL A 172 -18.66 1.33 -8.52
CA VAL A 172 -17.64 2.09 -9.23
C VAL A 172 -17.46 3.42 -8.52
N MET A 173 -16.38 3.59 -7.77
CA MET A 173 -16.03 4.89 -7.17
C MET A 173 -15.58 5.86 -8.25
N THR A 174 -16.11 7.10 -8.23
CA THR A 174 -15.80 8.17 -9.19
C THR A 174 -14.95 9.28 -8.56
N GLU A 175 -15.12 9.52 -7.26
CA GLU A 175 -14.37 10.50 -6.46
C GLU A 175 -14.17 9.97 -5.05
N VAL A 176 -13.04 10.33 -4.42
CA VAL A 176 -12.70 9.96 -3.04
C VAL A 176 -12.19 11.17 -2.27
N SER A 177 -12.63 11.33 -1.03
CA SER A 177 -12.10 12.29 -0.06
C SER A 177 -11.35 11.53 1.04
N PHE A 178 -10.13 11.95 1.34
CA PHE A 178 -9.28 11.24 2.29
C PHE A 178 -8.39 12.19 3.09
N LYS A 179 -8.02 11.73 4.29
CA LYS A 179 -7.08 12.47 5.14
C LYS A 179 -5.65 12.14 4.76
N VAL A 180 -4.79 13.15 4.89
CA VAL A 180 -3.34 13.06 4.79
C VAL A 180 -2.70 13.42 6.13
N LEU A 181 -1.41 13.20 6.30
CA LEU A 181 -0.68 13.56 7.51
C LEU A 181 0.59 14.34 7.15
N LEU A 182 1.13 15.07 8.12
CA LEU A 182 2.43 15.71 7.99
C LEU A 182 3.55 14.67 7.90
N VAL A 183 4.53 14.95 7.07
CA VAL A 183 5.78 14.18 7.04
C VAL A 183 6.52 14.37 8.36
N PRO A 184 7.02 13.31 9.02
CA PRO A 184 7.81 13.43 10.23
C PRO A 184 9.08 14.25 10.00
N GLU A 185 9.43 15.15 10.93
CA GLU A 185 10.64 15.98 10.85
C GLU A 185 11.90 15.13 10.62
N LYS A 186 12.01 14.01 11.32
CA LYS A 186 13.09 13.03 11.17
C LYS A 186 12.52 11.63 11.05
N THR A 187 13.12 10.84 10.16
CA THR A 187 12.89 9.40 10.04
C THR A 187 14.22 8.69 10.23
N ARG A 188 14.26 7.74 11.16
CA ARG A 188 15.40 6.91 11.49
C ARG A 188 14.98 5.45 11.50
N THR A 189 15.92 4.56 11.24
CA THR A 189 15.69 3.11 11.29
C THR A 189 16.75 2.44 12.13
N VAL A 190 16.31 1.75 13.18
CA VAL A 190 17.19 0.84 13.94
C VAL A 190 17.20 -0.49 13.19
N LEU A 191 18.40 -0.99 12.93
CA LEU A 191 18.65 -2.31 12.35
C LEU A 191 19.11 -3.27 13.44
N VAL A 192 18.67 -4.53 13.34
CA VAL A 192 19.22 -5.68 14.09
C VAL A 192 19.75 -6.67 13.05
N MET A 193 21.04 -6.95 13.13
CA MET A 193 21.77 -7.74 12.14
C MET A 193 21.86 -9.20 12.58
N GLY A 194 21.73 -10.13 11.63
CA GLY A 194 22.00 -11.56 11.82
C GLY A 194 20.96 -12.34 12.62
N ALA A 195 19.81 -11.73 12.94
CA ALA A 195 18.71 -12.45 13.58
C ALA A 195 18.04 -13.42 12.60
N ASP A 196 17.84 -14.67 12.97
CA ASP A 196 16.99 -15.58 12.19
C ASP A 196 15.52 -15.11 12.24
N GLU A 197 14.64 -15.73 11.49
CA GLU A 197 13.23 -15.33 11.37
C GLU A 197 12.50 -15.32 12.74
N ALA A 198 12.81 -16.28 13.62
CA ALA A 198 12.18 -16.36 14.94
C ALA A 198 12.66 -15.22 15.86
N HIS A 199 13.97 -14.96 15.86
CA HIS A 199 14.55 -13.84 16.60
C HIS A 199 14.15 -12.49 15.98
N GLY A 200 14.04 -12.39 14.66
CA GLY A 200 13.55 -11.21 13.95
C GLY A 200 12.10 -10.88 14.35
N VAL A 201 11.21 -11.87 14.37
CA VAL A 201 9.82 -11.69 14.84
C VAL A 201 9.79 -11.30 16.33
N ALA A 202 10.62 -11.91 17.16
CA ALA A 202 10.71 -11.57 18.59
C ALA A 202 11.22 -10.13 18.80
N ALA A 203 12.22 -9.70 18.03
CA ALA A 203 12.75 -8.33 18.06
C ALA A 203 11.67 -7.30 17.62
N MET A 204 10.95 -7.56 16.52
CA MET A 204 9.85 -6.72 16.08
C MET A 204 8.72 -6.64 17.11
N THR A 205 8.34 -7.77 17.70
CA THR A 205 7.32 -7.81 18.76
C THR A 205 7.75 -7.00 19.97
N ARG A 206 9.00 -7.17 20.41
CA ARG A 206 9.54 -6.40 21.54
C ARG A 206 9.55 -4.90 21.28
N ALA A 207 9.91 -4.50 20.05
CA ALA A 207 9.93 -3.11 19.63
C ALA A 207 8.55 -2.47 19.59
N LEU A 208 7.58 -3.17 18.96
CA LEU A 208 6.21 -2.69 18.76
C LEU A 208 5.40 -2.62 20.05
N THR A 209 5.69 -3.46 21.04
CA THR A 209 5.04 -3.44 22.35
C THR A 209 5.78 -2.58 23.39
N GLY A 210 6.91 -1.99 23.00
CA GLY A 210 7.73 -1.13 23.84
C GLY A 210 7.36 0.35 23.73
N PRO A 211 8.02 1.21 24.53
CA PRO A 211 7.73 2.65 24.57
C PRO A 211 8.37 3.46 23.42
N ALA A 212 9.09 2.81 22.50
CA ALA A 212 9.84 3.49 21.45
C ALA A 212 8.95 4.06 20.32
N ASP A 213 7.64 3.80 20.34
CA ASP A 213 6.68 4.28 19.35
C ASP A 213 7.13 3.98 17.90
N VAL A 214 7.38 2.70 17.65
CA VAL A 214 7.84 2.19 16.35
C VAL A 214 6.73 2.32 15.32
N GLY A 215 7.00 3.01 14.21
CA GLY A 215 6.03 3.30 13.16
C GLY A 215 5.96 2.25 12.05
N ALA A 216 7.02 1.42 11.91
CA ALA A 216 7.06 0.32 10.96
C ALA A 216 8.10 -0.71 11.38
N ALA A 217 7.87 -1.99 11.03
CA ALA A 217 8.77 -3.09 11.32
C ALA A 217 8.83 -4.05 10.14
N ALA A 218 10.02 -4.52 9.78
CA ALA A 218 10.23 -5.50 8.72
C ALA A 218 11.42 -6.41 9.07
N HIS A 219 11.36 -7.67 8.63
CA HIS A 219 12.48 -8.59 8.66
C HIS A 219 12.81 -9.02 7.24
N LEU A 220 14.05 -8.85 6.83
CA LEU A 220 14.57 -9.22 5.53
C LEU A 220 15.55 -10.40 5.74
N PRO A 221 15.23 -11.59 5.24
CA PRO A 221 16.20 -12.69 5.15
C PRO A 221 17.47 -12.25 4.40
N ALA A 222 18.59 -12.92 4.64
CA ALA A 222 19.88 -12.51 4.09
C ALA A 222 19.87 -12.33 2.56
N GLU A 223 19.22 -13.23 1.84
CA GLU A 223 19.07 -13.18 0.37
C GLU A 223 18.28 -11.96 -0.10
N ILE A 224 17.28 -11.56 0.67
CA ILE A 224 16.45 -10.37 0.37
C ILE A 224 17.20 -9.09 0.76
N ALA A 225 17.88 -9.09 1.91
CA ALA A 225 18.71 -7.95 2.35
C ALA A 225 19.81 -7.65 1.33
N ALA A 226 20.46 -8.67 0.78
CA ALA A 226 21.50 -8.53 -0.25
C ALA A 226 21.02 -7.86 -1.54
N ARG A 227 19.69 -7.81 -1.80
CA ARG A 227 19.08 -7.16 -2.96
C ARG A 227 18.64 -5.72 -2.68
N SER A 228 18.87 -5.20 -1.49
CA SER A 228 18.52 -3.81 -1.15
C SER A 228 19.40 -2.83 -1.93
N GLY A 229 18.82 -1.75 -2.41
CA GLY A 229 19.58 -0.64 -2.98
C GLY A 229 20.26 0.23 -1.92
N VAL A 230 20.03 -0.02 -0.62
CA VAL A 230 20.78 0.59 0.48
C VAL A 230 22.03 -0.22 0.73
N SER A 231 23.20 0.26 0.28
CA SER A 231 24.49 -0.46 0.33
C SER A 231 24.79 -1.05 1.70
N TYR A 232 24.54 -0.30 2.77
CA TYR A 232 24.75 -0.74 4.14
C TYR A 232 23.91 -1.98 4.54
N VAL A 233 22.72 -2.12 3.96
CA VAL A 233 21.83 -3.29 4.15
C VAL A 233 22.29 -4.44 3.24
N ALA A 234 22.60 -4.15 1.99
CA ALA A 234 23.03 -5.16 1.02
C ALA A 234 24.35 -5.82 1.39
N GLU A 235 25.30 -5.04 1.91
CA GLU A 235 26.64 -5.49 2.30
C GLU A 235 26.69 -6.15 3.69
N ALA A 236 25.56 -6.20 4.41
CA ALA A 236 25.50 -6.80 5.75
C ALA A 236 25.83 -8.29 5.78
N ALA A 237 25.75 -8.99 4.62
CA ALA A 237 25.97 -10.43 4.47
C ALA A 237 25.16 -11.29 5.48
N SER A 238 24.05 -10.77 5.97
CA SER A 238 23.18 -11.39 6.98
C SER A 238 21.76 -10.91 6.84
N SER A 239 20.82 -11.54 7.55
CA SER A 239 19.46 -11.04 7.68
C SER A 239 19.44 -9.67 8.40
N VAL A 240 18.45 -8.86 8.10
CA VAL A 240 18.27 -7.54 8.70
C VAL A 240 16.84 -7.36 9.19
N THR A 241 16.69 -7.04 10.49
CA THR A 241 15.39 -6.62 11.04
C THR A 241 15.40 -5.11 11.19
N ALA A 242 14.51 -4.43 10.50
CA ALA A 242 14.41 -2.97 10.42
C ALA A 242 13.22 -2.45 11.22
N LEU A 243 13.43 -1.38 12.00
CA LEU A 243 12.43 -0.78 12.89
C LEU A 243 12.46 0.74 12.73
N ARG A 244 11.37 1.32 12.19
CA ARG A 244 11.30 2.75 11.87
C ARG A 244 10.78 3.57 13.03
N ILE A 245 11.45 4.68 13.29
CA ILE A 245 11.04 5.72 14.22
C ILE A 245 10.92 7.04 13.46
N GLY A 246 9.79 7.72 13.62
CA GLY A 246 9.54 9.05 13.07
C GLY A 246 9.17 10.05 14.16
N GLY A 247 9.42 11.34 13.91
CA GLY A 247 9.02 12.43 14.78
C GLY A 247 10.07 13.53 14.94
N PRO A 248 9.95 14.38 15.97
CA PRO A 248 10.93 15.44 16.27
C PRO A 248 12.32 14.89 16.51
N GLY A 249 13.36 15.56 16.00
CA GLY A 249 14.75 15.12 16.01
C GLY A 249 15.24 14.60 17.36
N PRO A 250 15.21 15.40 18.44
CA PRO A 250 15.69 14.97 19.77
C PRO A 250 14.93 13.76 20.33
N SER A 251 13.60 13.70 20.11
CA SER A 251 12.79 12.57 20.54
C SER A 251 13.14 11.29 19.76
N ALA A 252 13.34 11.39 18.44
CA ALA A 252 13.72 10.25 17.62
C ALA A 252 15.09 9.68 18.04
N GLU A 253 16.05 10.52 18.37
CA GLU A 253 17.39 10.11 18.85
C GLU A 253 17.31 9.30 20.15
N VAL A 254 16.62 9.82 21.15
CA VAL A 254 16.48 9.14 22.45
C VAL A 254 15.77 7.79 22.27
N ARG A 255 14.71 7.73 21.46
CA ARG A 255 13.96 6.49 21.19
C ARG A 255 14.78 5.47 20.40
N CYS A 256 15.61 5.90 19.44
CA CYS A 256 16.53 5.02 18.73
C CYS A 256 17.58 4.44 19.67
N ALA A 257 18.22 5.25 20.52
CA ALA A 257 19.21 4.78 21.49
C ALA A 257 18.61 3.75 22.46
N ALA A 258 17.42 4.05 23.02
CA ALA A 258 16.71 3.12 23.91
C ALA A 258 16.34 1.81 23.20
N LEU A 259 15.89 1.90 21.94
CA LEU A 259 15.52 0.74 21.14
C LEU A 259 16.74 -0.14 20.83
N ARG A 260 17.86 0.45 20.43
CA ARG A 260 19.12 -0.28 20.20
C ARG A 260 19.56 -1.05 21.45
N THR A 261 19.50 -0.41 22.62
CA THR A 261 19.81 -1.07 23.89
C THR A 261 18.86 -2.25 24.16
N ALA A 262 17.55 -2.06 23.96
CA ALA A 262 16.54 -3.10 24.22
C ALA A 262 16.64 -4.29 23.26
N LEU A 263 17.19 -4.08 22.06
CA LEU A 263 17.26 -5.09 21.00
C LEU A 263 18.65 -5.72 20.86
N GLY A 264 19.67 -5.22 21.54
CA GLY A 264 21.05 -5.75 21.46
C GLY A 264 21.20 -7.24 21.78
N LYS A 265 20.24 -7.83 22.50
CA LYS A 265 20.22 -9.28 22.77
C LYS A 265 19.82 -10.14 21.56
N PHE A 266 19.26 -9.55 20.50
CA PHE A 266 18.84 -10.25 19.28
C PHE A 266 19.89 -10.21 18.17
N GLY A 267 20.88 -9.32 18.27
CA GLY A 267 21.95 -9.15 17.30
C GLY A 267 22.64 -7.80 17.44
N ALA A 268 23.67 -7.57 16.64
CA ALA A 268 24.31 -6.27 16.54
C ALA A 268 23.30 -5.22 16.05
N THR A 269 23.33 -4.02 16.64
CA THR A 269 22.39 -2.96 16.29
C THR A 269 23.08 -1.78 15.62
N GLU A 270 22.48 -1.30 14.53
CA GLU A 270 22.93 -0.16 13.76
C GLU A 270 21.80 0.82 13.49
N GLU A 271 22.09 1.96 12.89
CA GLU A 271 21.11 2.99 12.63
C GLU A 271 21.24 3.58 11.22
N LEU A 272 20.14 3.62 10.47
CA LEU A 272 20.04 4.37 9.22
C LEU A 272 19.32 5.71 9.46
N HIS A 273 19.82 6.73 8.78
CA HIS A 273 19.32 8.08 8.88
C HIS A 273 18.75 8.58 7.54
N GLY A 274 17.82 9.52 7.60
CA GLY A 274 17.36 10.36 6.49
C GLY A 274 17.10 9.57 5.20
N HIS A 275 17.91 9.85 4.18
CA HIS A 275 17.74 9.27 2.85
C HIS A 275 17.78 7.74 2.82
N ASN A 276 18.76 7.12 3.48
CA ASN A 276 18.89 5.65 3.51
C ASN A 276 17.72 5.00 4.25
N SER A 277 17.27 5.60 5.36
CA SER A 277 16.08 5.14 6.05
C SER A 277 14.85 5.22 5.13
N GLY A 278 14.61 6.36 4.49
CA GLY A 278 13.50 6.55 3.56
C GLY A 278 13.54 5.60 2.36
N ARG A 279 14.73 5.36 1.79
CA ARG A 279 14.93 4.44 0.68
C ARG A 279 14.59 3.00 1.07
N LEU A 280 15.11 2.52 2.20
CA LEU A 280 14.80 1.16 2.68
C LEU A 280 13.29 0.93 2.84
N TRP A 281 12.57 1.89 3.45
CA TRP A 281 11.14 1.73 3.68
C TRP A 281 10.31 1.81 2.39
N ARG A 282 10.79 2.52 1.38
CA ARG A 282 10.18 2.50 0.05
C ARG A 282 10.38 1.13 -0.63
N GLU A 283 11.59 0.58 -0.57
CA GLU A 283 11.87 -0.78 -1.08
C GLU A 283 11.00 -1.84 -0.40
N VAL A 284 10.82 -1.73 0.93
CA VAL A 284 9.94 -2.63 1.69
C VAL A 284 8.47 -2.45 1.29
N ALA A 285 8.01 -1.20 1.11
CA ALA A 285 6.63 -0.91 0.69
C ALA A 285 6.32 -1.48 -0.69
N GLU A 286 7.22 -1.30 -1.65
CA GLU A 286 7.07 -1.71 -3.04
C GLU A 286 7.47 -3.17 -3.27
N VAL A 287 7.95 -3.86 -2.22
CA VAL A 287 8.50 -5.24 -2.31
C VAL A 287 9.61 -5.33 -3.36
N ALA A 288 10.33 -4.22 -3.57
CA ALA A 288 11.32 -4.07 -4.63
C ALA A 288 12.38 -5.19 -4.69
N PRO A 289 12.87 -5.73 -3.55
CA PRO A 289 13.81 -6.86 -3.58
C PRO A 289 13.25 -8.15 -4.17
N LEU A 290 11.92 -8.28 -4.36
CA LEU A 290 11.29 -9.42 -5.03
C LEU A 290 11.13 -9.21 -6.54
N LEU A 291 11.37 -8.00 -7.04
CA LEU A 291 11.37 -7.75 -8.49
C LEU A 291 12.64 -8.36 -9.09
N ASP A 292 12.47 -9.14 -10.15
CA ASP A 292 13.62 -9.69 -10.87
C ASP A 292 14.46 -8.56 -11.46
N SER A 293 15.75 -8.58 -11.16
CA SER A 293 16.72 -7.62 -11.67
C SER A 293 17.05 -7.80 -13.17
N GLY A 294 16.26 -8.57 -13.89
CA GLY A 294 16.55 -9.01 -15.26
C GLY A 294 15.37 -9.12 -16.21
N GLY A 295 14.24 -8.43 -15.99
CA GLY A 295 13.09 -8.55 -16.86
C GLY A 295 12.71 -7.28 -17.60
N SER A 296 13.46 -6.85 -18.63
CA SER A 296 12.88 -6.17 -19.80
C SER A 296 12.00 -7.21 -20.52
N GLY A 297 10.71 -7.08 -20.38
CA GLY A 297 9.55 -7.59 -21.12
C GLY A 297 9.69 -8.54 -22.31
N GLU A 298 10.41 -9.62 -22.20
CA GLU A 298 10.23 -10.76 -23.10
C GLU A 298 9.88 -11.97 -22.22
N ALA A 299 8.64 -12.43 -22.35
CA ALA A 299 8.21 -13.71 -21.80
C ALA A 299 9.17 -14.78 -22.32
N ALA A 300 10.04 -15.29 -21.44
CA ALA A 300 10.87 -16.45 -21.76
C ALA A 300 9.92 -17.64 -21.91
N ASP A 301 9.84 -18.15 -23.12
CA ASP A 301 9.14 -19.36 -23.49
C ASP A 301 9.68 -20.52 -22.63
N GLY A 302 8.88 -21.03 -21.67
CA GLY A 302 9.15 -22.27 -20.92
C GLY A 302 9.89 -22.13 -19.58
N GLY A 303 9.96 -20.96 -18.94
CA GLY A 303 10.56 -20.78 -17.60
C GLY A 303 9.52 -20.89 -16.48
N ASP A 304 9.97 -21.42 -15.36
CA ASP A 304 9.26 -21.56 -14.07
C ASP A 304 8.51 -20.28 -13.72
N GLU A 305 7.16 -20.29 -13.81
CA GLU A 305 6.31 -19.15 -13.41
C GLU A 305 6.36 -19.01 -11.89
N SER A 306 7.32 -18.23 -11.39
CA SER A 306 7.41 -17.92 -9.96
C SER A 306 6.25 -17.00 -9.56
N ALA A 307 5.37 -17.47 -8.70
CA ALA A 307 4.28 -16.69 -8.14
C ALA A 307 4.69 -16.02 -6.82
N VAL A 308 4.38 -14.73 -6.68
CA VAL A 308 4.56 -14.01 -5.41
C VAL A 308 3.28 -14.10 -4.59
N TRP A 309 3.38 -14.64 -3.38
CA TRP A 309 2.27 -14.80 -2.45
C TRP A 309 2.37 -13.80 -1.30
N ARG A 310 1.28 -13.10 -1.04
CA ARG A 310 1.10 -12.35 0.19
C ARG A 310 0.35 -13.19 1.21
N VAL A 311 1.05 -13.65 2.25
CA VAL A 311 0.46 -14.45 3.34
C VAL A 311 0.21 -13.56 4.55
N SER A 312 -1.00 -13.64 5.13
CA SER A 312 -1.40 -12.90 6.32
C SER A 312 -1.62 -13.89 7.46
N VAL A 313 -0.77 -13.82 8.48
CA VAL A 313 -0.81 -14.72 9.65
C VAL A 313 -0.60 -13.94 10.94
N PRO A 314 -0.98 -14.47 12.11
CA PRO A 314 -0.59 -13.88 13.37
C PRO A 314 0.94 -13.72 13.48
N PRO A 315 1.46 -12.66 14.07
CA PRO A 315 2.91 -12.39 14.12
C PRO A 315 3.73 -13.57 14.64
N ALA A 316 3.24 -14.29 15.65
CA ALA A 316 3.89 -15.47 16.22
C ALA A 316 4.06 -16.64 15.22
N SER A 317 3.26 -16.69 14.15
CA SER A 317 3.31 -17.74 13.12
C SER A 317 4.19 -17.37 11.93
N GLY A 318 4.68 -16.14 11.85
CA GLY A 318 5.43 -15.64 10.69
C GLY A 318 6.68 -16.46 10.38
N ALA A 319 7.46 -16.80 11.40
CA ALA A 319 8.68 -17.60 11.26
C ALA A 319 8.44 -19.06 10.80
N ALA A 320 7.27 -19.63 11.10
CA ALA A 320 6.91 -20.96 10.63
C ALA A 320 6.52 -20.96 9.15
N VAL A 321 5.83 -19.89 8.72
CA VAL A 321 5.42 -19.73 7.32
C VAL A 321 6.62 -19.56 6.38
N SER A 322 7.62 -18.76 6.78
CA SER A 322 8.83 -18.53 5.97
C SER A 322 9.63 -19.83 5.72
N LYS A 323 9.51 -20.83 6.59
CA LYS A 323 10.15 -22.14 6.46
C LYS A 323 9.33 -23.15 5.64
N GLY A 324 8.26 -22.73 4.98
CA GLY A 324 7.41 -23.60 4.15
C GLY A 324 6.50 -24.53 4.94
N SER A 325 6.45 -24.43 6.26
CA SER A 325 5.56 -25.20 7.12
C SER A 325 4.25 -24.44 7.38
N VAL A 326 3.46 -24.22 6.33
CA VAL A 326 2.06 -23.77 6.50
C VAL A 326 1.26 -24.98 6.95
N PRO A 327 0.71 -25.04 8.18
CA PRO A 327 -0.23 -26.09 8.50
C PRO A 327 -1.42 -25.96 7.55
N ALA A 328 -1.76 -27.05 6.84
CA ALA A 328 -2.99 -27.09 6.07
C ALA A 328 -4.14 -26.74 7.03
N SER A 329 -4.84 -25.65 6.74
CA SER A 329 -6.01 -25.26 7.51
C SER A 329 -7.04 -26.36 7.36
N SER A 330 -7.35 -27.03 8.48
CA SER A 330 -8.51 -27.88 8.66
C SER A 330 -9.79 -27.07 8.53
#